data_6dc174fd585b0e7a4da8c1d8bd33f7db
#
_entry.id   6dc174fd585b0e7a4da8c1d8bd33f7db
#
_cell.length_a   1.000
_cell.length_b   1.000
_cell.length_c   1.000
_cell.angle_alpha   90.00
_cell.angle_beta   90.00
_cell.angle_gamma   90.00
#
_symmetry.space_group_name_H-M   'P 1'
#
loop_
_entity.id
_entity.type
_entity.pdbx_description
1 polymer ?
#
loop_
_entity_poly.entity_id
_entity_poly.type
_entity_poly.pdbx_seq_one_letter_code
_entity_poly.pdbx_strand_id
1 'polypeptide(L)'
;MVVVWSVLILLIFILAASYVCCRLCFSVPKQTEADLFRLPDTEQYAPHREAMTQMVRTVLALPYEDVWIRSDDGLRLHGKYYAGRPDAPVQIMMHGYKSGAERDFCGGA
;
A
#
# COMPACT_ATOMS: atom_id res chain seq x y z
N MET A 1 14.18 -24.74 39.89
CA MET A 1 13.38 -25.36 38.83
C MET A 1 12.22 -24.48 38.40
N VAL A 2 11.30 -24.08 39.28
CA VAL A 2 10.11 -23.27 38.96
C VAL A 2 10.49 -21.92 38.30
N VAL A 3 11.45 -21.19 38.82
CA VAL A 3 11.91 -19.90 38.28
C VAL A 3 12.44 -20.03 36.85
N VAL A 4 13.19 -21.10 36.56
CA VAL A 4 13.72 -21.35 35.20
C VAL A 4 12.59 -21.57 34.21
N TRP A 5 11.59 -22.39 34.57
CA TRP A 5 10.41 -22.61 33.74
C TRP A 5 9.59 -21.35 33.52
N SER A 6 9.42 -20.52 34.57
CA SER A 6 8.69 -19.25 34.45
C SER A 6 9.39 -18.28 33.49
N VAL A 7 10.72 -18.18 33.56
CA VAL A 7 11.50 -17.34 32.64
C VAL A 7 11.40 -17.85 31.21
N LEU A 8 11.46 -19.17 31.00
CA LEU A 8 11.37 -19.79 29.69
C LEU A 8 9.99 -19.52 29.04
N ILE A 9 8.90 -19.70 29.82
CA ILE A 9 7.55 -19.44 29.37
C ILE A 9 7.39 -17.96 28.98
N LEU A 10 7.89 -17.05 29.81
CA LEU A 10 7.85 -15.61 29.52
C LEU A 10 8.60 -15.26 28.23
N LEU A 11 9.78 -15.85 28.02
CA LEU A 11 10.57 -15.66 26.80
C LEU A 11 9.82 -16.14 25.56
N ILE A 12 9.24 -17.33 25.63
CA ILE A 12 8.44 -17.88 24.52
C ILE A 12 7.25 -16.96 24.22
N PHE A 13 6.57 -16.46 25.25
CA PHE A 13 5.44 -15.55 25.07
C PHE A 13 5.87 -14.25 24.37
N ILE A 14 7.00 -13.64 24.80
CA ILE A 14 7.53 -12.42 24.18
C ILE A 14 7.88 -12.68 22.71
N LEU A 15 8.54 -13.79 22.40
CA LEU A 15 8.90 -14.12 21.02
C LEU A 15 7.66 -14.36 20.17
N ALA A 16 6.67 -15.07 20.68
CA ALA A 16 5.41 -15.30 19.97
C ALA A 16 4.64 -13.99 19.72
N ALA A 17 4.54 -13.13 20.72
CA ALA A 17 3.91 -11.82 20.59
C ALA A 17 4.64 -10.95 19.56
N SER A 18 5.96 -10.90 19.61
CA SER A 18 6.80 -10.16 18.66
C SER A 18 6.62 -10.69 17.23
N TYR A 19 6.57 -12.01 17.06
CA TYR A 19 6.32 -12.63 15.75
C TYR A 19 4.93 -12.25 15.20
N VAL A 20 3.89 -12.34 16.04
CA VAL A 20 2.52 -11.94 15.64
C VAL A 20 2.46 -10.47 15.26
N CYS A 21 3.04 -9.59 16.06
CA CYS A 21 3.11 -8.15 15.75
C CYS A 21 3.84 -7.90 14.42
N CYS A 22 4.98 -8.55 14.21
CA CYS A 22 5.72 -8.45 12.97
C CYS A 22 4.87 -8.92 11.76
N ARG A 23 4.21 -10.05 11.89
CA ARG A 23 3.31 -10.57 10.83
C ARG A 23 2.17 -9.60 10.54
N LEU A 24 1.53 -9.03 11.55
CA LEU A 24 0.44 -8.07 11.37
C LEU A 24 0.92 -6.76 10.73
N CYS A 25 2.11 -6.29 11.11
CA CYS A 25 2.66 -5.05 10.55
C CYS A 25 3.15 -5.23 9.12
N PHE A 26 3.87 -6.30 8.80
CA PHE A 26 4.56 -6.47 7.53
C PHE A 26 3.85 -7.38 6.52
N SER A 27 2.79 -8.11 6.92
CA SER A 27 1.96 -8.82 5.95
C SER A 27 0.97 -7.87 5.31
N VAL A 28 1.13 -7.64 4.02
CA VAL A 28 0.18 -6.87 3.21
C VAL A 28 -0.64 -7.88 2.41
N PRO A 29 -1.96 -7.98 2.65
CA PRO A 29 -2.83 -8.79 1.81
C PRO A 29 -2.82 -8.24 0.37
N LYS A 30 -3.04 -9.10 -0.61
CA LYS A 30 -3.22 -8.64 -1.99
C LYS A 30 -4.40 -7.68 -2.03
N GLN A 31 -4.18 -6.50 -2.59
CA GLN A 31 -5.24 -5.54 -2.81
C GLN A 31 -6.24 -6.12 -3.82
N THR A 32 -7.51 -6.00 -3.49
CA THR A 32 -8.62 -6.31 -4.39
C THR A 32 -9.09 -5.03 -5.08
N GLU A 33 -9.82 -5.17 -6.18
CA GLU A 33 -10.42 -4.02 -6.85
C GLU A 33 -11.31 -3.20 -5.91
N ALA A 34 -12.02 -3.86 -5.00
CA ALA A 34 -12.85 -3.20 -3.99
C ALA A 34 -12.04 -2.31 -3.02
N ASP A 35 -10.78 -2.69 -2.74
CA ASP A 35 -9.91 -1.91 -1.85
C ASP A 35 -9.47 -0.58 -2.48
N LEU A 36 -9.41 -0.50 -3.81
CA LEU A 36 -9.07 0.73 -4.52
C LEU A 36 -10.15 1.81 -4.32
N PHE A 37 -11.41 1.40 -4.15
CA PHE A 37 -12.54 2.29 -3.90
C PHE A 37 -12.85 2.50 -2.41
N ARG A 38 -12.05 1.91 -1.52
CA ARG A 38 -12.22 2.05 -0.07
C ARG A 38 -11.69 3.39 0.41
N LEU A 39 -12.53 4.38 0.41
CA LEU A 39 -12.24 5.70 0.97
C LEU A 39 -12.45 5.70 2.49
N PRO A 40 -11.71 6.55 3.23
CA PRO A 40 -11.92 6.71 4.66
C PRO A 40 -13.37 7.09 4.98
N ASP A 41 -13.96 6.44 6.00
CA ASP A 41 -15.34 6.68 6.40
C ASP A 41 -15.39 7.75 7.50
N THR A 42 -15.02 8.97 7.12
CA THR A 42 -15.05 10.15 7.99
C THR A 42 -15.90 11.25 7.36
N GLU A 43 -16.46 12.12 8.21
CA GLU A 43 -17.27 13.25 7.75
C GLU A 43 -16.56 14.16 6.73
N GLN A 44 -15.24 14.25 6.84
CA GLN A 44 -14.42 15.05 5.93
C GLN A 44 -14.48 14.54 4.49
N TYR A 45 -14.54 13.22 4.29
CA TYR A 45 -14.56 12.60 2.96
C TYR A 45 -15.96 12.36 2.41
N ALA A 46 -16.99 12.38 3.28
CA ALA A 46 -18.36 12.09 2.91
C ALA A 46 -18.85 12.92 1.70
N PRO A 47 -18.70 14.27 1.67
CA PRO A 47 -19.18 15.10 0.56
C PRO A 47 -18.38 14.90 -0.74
N HIS A 48 -17.17 14.34 -0.68
CA HIS A 48 -16.28 14.16 -1.84
C HIS A 48 -16.21 12.72 -2.33
N ARG A 49 -16.88 11.80 -1.67
CA ARG A 49 -16.79 10.34 -1.93
C ARG A 49 -17.09 9.98 -3.39
N GLU A 50 -18.14 10.54 -3.96
CA GLU A 50 -18.52 10.25 -5.34
C GLU A 50 -17.49 10.80 -6.34
N ALA A 51 -17.05 12.05 -6.13
CA ALA A 51 -16.02 12.67 -6.97
C ALA A 51 -14.70 11.89 -6.91
N MET A 52 -14.24 11.49 -5.72
CA MET A 52 -13.04 10.67 -5.55
C MET A 52 -13.18 9.30 -6.20
N THR A 53 -14.34 8.66 -6.06
CA THR A 53 -14.61 7.38 -6.73
C THR A 53 -14.51 7.52 -8.25
N GLN A 54 -15.03 8.60 -8.80
CA GLN A 54 -14.96 8.87 -10.24
C GLN A 54 -13.51 9.16 -10.68
N MET A 55 -12.72 9.88 -9.89
CA MET A 55 -11.30 10.12 -10.16
C MET A 55 -10.51 8.81 -10.18
N VAL A 56 -10.73 7.91 -9.21
CA VAL A 56 -10.10 6.56 -9.21
C VAL A 56 -10.45 5.78 -10.47
N ARG A 57 -11.72 5.79 -10.90
CA ARG A 57 -12.15 5.15 -12.15
C ARG A 57 -11.45 5.75 -13.37
N THR A 58 -11.28 7.06 -13.40
CA THR A 58 -10.58 7.75 -14.48
C THR A 58 -9.13 7.27 -14.57
N VAL A 59 -8.41 7.24 -13.44
CA VAL A 59 -7.02 6.76 -13.40
C VAL A 59 -6.91 5.30 -13.82
N LEU A 60 -7.83 4.44 -13.37
CA LEU A 60 -7.85 3.02 -13.76
C LEU A 60 -8.10 2.81 -15.26
N ALA A 61 -8.78 3.76 -15.91
CA ALA A 61 -9.04 3.71 -17.36
C ALA A 61 -7.88 4.25 -18.20
N LEU A 62 -6.88 4.93 -17.60
CA LEU A 62 -5.72 5.43 -18.34
C LEU A 62 -4.84 4.27 -18.82
N PRO A 63 -4.33 4.35 -20.06
CA PRO A 63 -3.35 3.39 -20.55
C PRO A 63 -2.04 3.56 -19.78
N TYR A 64 -1.45 2.47 -19.36
CA TYR A 64 -0.16 2.46 -18.67
C TYR A 64 0.71 1.31 -19.16
N GLU A 65 1.99 1.43 -18.86
CA GLU A 65 2.99 0.38 -19.09
C GLU A 65 3.49 -0.12 -17.73
N ASP A 66 3.54 -1.44 -17.55
CA ASP A 66 4.12 -2.05 -16.34
C ASP A 66 5.65 -1.93 -16.37
N VAL A 67 6.21 -1.27 -15.37
CA VAL A 67 7.65 -1.09 -15.22
C VAL A 67 8.13 -1.91 -14.03
N TRP A 68 9.20 -2.67 -14.25
CA TRP A 68 9.82 -3.49 -13.23
C TRP A 68 11.29 -3.11 -13.08
N ILE A 69 11.70 -2.82 -11.86
CA ILE A 69 13.10 -2.59 -11.54
C ILE A 69 13.54 -3.57 -10.44
N ARG A 70 14.84 -3.81 -10.34
CA ARG A 70 15.42 -4.59 -9.28
C ARG A 70 16.23 -3.68 -8.38
N SER A 71 15.93 -3.70 -7.07
CA SER A 71 16.69 -2.96 -6.07
C SER A 71 18.03 -3.65 -5.77
N ASP A 72 18.94 -2.93 -5.12
CA ASP A 72 20.29 -3.42 -4.79
C ASP A 72 20.26 -4.65 -3.87
N ASP A 73 19.25 -4.76 -3.00
CA ASP A 73 18.99 -5.91 -2.15
C ASP A 73 18.25 -7.07 -2.86
N GLY A 74 17.99 -6.94 -4.17
CA GLY A 74 17.44 -7.97 -5.04
C GLY A 74 15.92 -8.03 -5.11
N LEU A 75 15.18 -7.12 -4.47
CA LEU A 75 13.73 -7.06 -4.57
C LEU A 75 13.27 -6.63 -5.96
N ARG A 76 12.20 -7.22 -6.46
CA ARG A 76 11.50 -6.75 -7.66
C ARG A 76 10.48 -5.69 -7.27
N LEU A 77 10.71 -4.47 -7.73
CA LEU A 77 9.79 -3.35 -7.55
C LEU A 77 8.96 -3.18 -8.81
N HIS A 78 7.67 -2.97 -8.62
CA HIS A 78 6.69 -2.77 -9.69
C HIS A 78 6.20 -1.32 -9.67
N GLY A 79 6.07 -0.72 -10.83
CA GLY A 79 5.47 0.58 -11.04
C GLY A 79 4.62 0.60 -12.30
N LYS A 80 3.75 1.59 -12.40
CA LYS A 80 2.98 1.89 -13.61
C LYS A 80 3.49 3.17 -14.21
N TYR A 81 3.83 3.15 -15.48
CA TYR A 81 4.24 4.33 -16.23
C TYR A 81 3.07 4.82 -17.10
N TYR A 82 2.67 6.04 -16.87
CA TYR A 82 1.66 6.74 -17.67
C TYR A 82 2.38 7.72 -18.58
N ALA A 83 2.30 7.49 -19.88
CA ALA A 83 2.96 8.36 -20.85
C ALA A 83 2.31 9.75 -20.89
N GLY A 84 3.13 10.77 -20.69
CA GLY A 84 2.73 12.16 -20.85
C GLY A 84 2.98 12.70 -22.26
N ARG A 85 2.93 14.02 -22.40
CA ARG A 85 3.33 14.70 -23.64
C ARG A 85 4.84 14.52 -23.88
N PRO A 86 5.28 14.51 -25.16
CA PRO A 86 6.72 14.60 -25.46
C PRO A 86 7.35 15.79 -24.72
N ASP A 87 8.53 15.59 -24.19
CA ASP A 87 9.31 16.58 -23.42
C ASP A 87 8.69 17.02 -22.08
N ALA A 88 7.63 16.36 -21.61
CA ALA A 88 7.11 16.59 -20.26
C ALA A 88 8.08 16.04 -19.20
N PRO A 89 8.26 16.73 -18.07
CA PRO A 89 9.04 16.19 -16.97
C PRO A 89 8.41 14.91 -16.42
N VAL A 90 9.24 13.93 -16.06
CA VAL A 90 8.78 12.70 -15.41
C VAL A 90 8.58 12.97 -13.93
N GLN A 91 7.40 12.68 -13.43
CA GLN A 91 7.09 12.74 -12.00
C GLN A 91 7.00 11.33 -11.43
N ILE A 92 7.75 11.05 -10.38
CA ILE A 92 7.67 9.79 -9.64
C ILE A 92 6.79 10.00 -8.42
N MET A 93 5.73 9.19 -8.31
CA MET A 93 4.80 9.22 -7.18
C MET A 93 4.85 7.88 -6.45
N MET A 94 5.02 7.91 -5.13
CA MET A 94 5.06 6.72 -4.28
C MET A 94 3.88 6.74 -3.32
N HIS A 95 3.06 5.70 -3.36
CA HIS A 95 1.92 5.57 -2.44
C HIS A 95 2.36 5.21 -1.03
N GLY A 96 1.50 5.48 -0.06
CA GLY A 96 1.74 5.19 1.35
C GLY A 96 1.67 3.70 1.69
N TYR A 97 2.11 3.38 2.92
CA TYR A 97 2.07 2.01 3.44
C TYR A 97 0.63 1.45 3.45
N LYS A 98 0.47 0.23 2.95
CA LYS A 98 -0.83 -0.45 2.78
C LYS A 98 -1.86 0.33 1.96
N SER A 99 -1.41 1.24 1.09
CA SER A 99 -2.24 2.00 0.18
C SER A 99 -2.06 1.57 -1.27
N GLY A 100 -2.78 2.19 -2.19
CA GLY A 100 -2.69 1.96 -3.62
C GLY A 100 -2.46 3.27 -4.38
N ALA A 101 -1.65 3.20 -5.43
CA ALA A 101 -1.27 4.37 -6.21
C ALA A 101 -2.49 5.08 -6.83
N GLU A 102 -3.41 4.32 -7.37
CA GLU A 102 -4.61 4.85 -8.06
C GLU A 102 -5.51 5.65 -7.10
N ARG A 103 -5.61 5.19 -5.85
CA ARG A 103 -6.38 5.88 -4.82
C ARG A 103 -5.67 7.12 -4.28
N ASP A 104 -4.37 7.00 -4.02
CA ASP A 104 -3.61 8.07 -3.37
C ASP A 104 -3.34 9.25 -4.32
N PHE A 105 -3.27 8.99 -5.63
CA PHE A 105 -2.91 9.99 -6.63
C PHE A 105 -4.03 10.35 -7.60
N CYS A 106 -5.24 9.86 -7.40
CA CYS A 106 -6.37 10.12 -8.30
C CYS A 106 -6.70 11.62 -8.47
N GLY A 107 -6.36 12.46 -7.50
CA GLY A 107 -6.59 13.90 -7.58
C GLY A 107 -5.48 14.70 -8.29
N GLY A 108 -4.38 14.04 -8.69
CA GLY A 108 -3.24 14.68 -9.35
C GLY A 108 -2.94 14.19 -10.76
N ALA A 109 -3.82 13.33 -11.29
CA ALA A 109 -3.68 12.73 -12.61
C ALA A 109 -4.45 13.53 -13.69
#